data_56fbcda51f881a57419918066e0592a6
#
_entry.id   56fbcda51f881a57419918066e0592a6
#
_cell.length_a   1.000
_cell.length_b   1.000
_cell.length_c   1.000
_cell.angle_alpha   90.00
_cell.angle_beta   90.00
_cell.angle_gamma   90.00
#
_symmetry.space_group_name_H-M   'P 1'
#
loop_
_entity.id
_entity.type
_entity.pdbx_description
1 polymer ?
#
loop_
_entity_poly.entity_id
_entity_poly.type
_entity_poly.pdbx_seq_one_letter_code
_entity_poly.pdbx_strand_id
1 'polypeptide(L)'
;MRRLLSACCVLIFLTLPVKAADPWLEVAGGDGPRKGKKVVLISGDEEYRSEEALPQLAKILARHHGFDCTVVFAIDPATGQINPNTNDNIPGLEKLESADLMVIATRFRNLPDEQMKHVDAFLKAGKPVVAMRTATHAFNIPEGRAYRRWSWDNGGEGFAQGFGRQVLGETWISHHGGHGSESTRGLLAPDAKDHPILRGIKDGEIWGPTDVYGVRLPLPGDSKPLVLGAVLAGMKPDSPPVTGEKNEPMMPVAWTKSYSVDGGPKGRSFTTTMGAATDMTAEGTRRMLVNACYWAAGLEAKIPETSKVDIVGTFEPTPFGFNGAKKGLTPADYR
;
A
#
# COMPACT_ATOMS: atom_id res chain seq x y z
N MET A 1 -72.92 1.10 39.11
CA MET A 1 -72.16 0.47 38.03
C MET A 1 -71.13 1.48 37.49
N ARG A 2 -69.88 1.41 37.93
CA ARG A 2 -68.79 2.28 37.43
C ARG A 2 -68.02 1.49 36.38
N ARG A 3 -68.00 1.96 35.15
CA ARG A 3 -67.16 1.42 34.05
C ARG A 3 -65.74 1.98 34.15
N LEU A 4 -64.72 1.13 34.36
CA LEU A 4 -63.32 1.45 34.21
C LEU A 4 -62.98 1.38 32.73
N LEU A 5 -62.55 2.48 32.17
CA LEU A 5 -61.92 2.55 30.85
C LEU A 5 -60.39 2.29 31.05
N SER A 6 -59.92 1.15 30.52
CA SER A 6 -58.52 0.83 30.48
C SER A 6 -57.88 1.51 29.24
N ALA A 7 -57.04 2.47 29.45
CA ALA A 7 -56.28 3.13 28.36
C ALA A 7 -55.07 2.26 28.07
N CYS A 8 -55.04 1.66 26.89
CA CYS A 8 -53.89 0.91 26.38
C CYS A 8 -52.86 1.90 25.73
N CYS A 9 -51.77 2.21 26.44
CA CYS A 9 -50.67 3.00 25.83
C CYS A 9 -49.87 2.08 24.92
N VAL A 10 -49.98 2.31 23.61
CA VAL A 10 -49.11 1.71 22.59
C VAL A 10 -47.83 2.52 22.55
N LEU A 11 -46.74 1.96 23.08
CA LEU A 11 -45.39 2.52 22.89
C LEU A 11 -44.91 2.19 21.47
N ILE A 12 -44.90 3.20 20.60
CA ILE A 12 -44.29 3.11 19.28
C ILE A 12 -42.77 3.30 19.48
N PHE A 13 -42.00 2.22 19.40
CA PHE A 13 -40.52 2.28 19.30
C PHE A 13 -40.15 2.79 17.90
N LEU A 14 -39.80 4.05 17.77
CA LEU A 14 -39.14 4.58 16.60
C LEU A 14 -37.73 4.03 16.56
N THR A 15 -37.51 3.00 15.76
CA THR A 15 -36.15 2.54 15.41
C THR A 15 -35.57 3.53 14.41
N LEU A 16 -34.67 4.40 14.86
CA LEU A 16 -33.85 5.20 13.96
C LEU A 16 -33.01 4.24 13.12
N PRO A 17 -32.92 4.45 11.79
CA PRO A 17 -32.05 3.64 10.95
C PRO A 17 -30.61 3.85 11.43
N VAL A 18 -29.97 2.79 11.91
CA VAL A 18 -28.52 2.80 12.17
C VAL A 18 -27.86 2.96 10.81
N LYS A 19 -27.23 4.12 10.57
CA LYS A 19 -26.43 4.33 9.37
C LYS A 19 -25.35 3.26 9.36
N ALA A 20 -25.32 2.43 8.32
CA ALA A 20 -24.25 1.47 8.14
C ALA A 20 -22.89 2.20 8.19
N ALA A 21 -21.93 1.63 8.91
CA ALA A 21 -20.59 2.20 8.96
C ALA A 21 -19.97 2.19 7.56
N ASP A 22 -19.21 3.23 7.24
CA ASP A 22 -18.51 3.31 5.96
C ASP A 22 -17.56 2.11 5.80
N PRO A 23 -17.49 1.47 4.62
CA PRO A 23 -16.62 0.33 4.37
C PRO A 23 -15.14 0.71 4.17
N TRP A 24 -14.74 1.87 4.67
CA TRP A 24 -13.37 2.38 4.69
C TRP A 24 -13.06 3.09 6.01
N LEU A 25 -11.77 3.27 6.26
CA LEU A 25 -11.26 4.05 7.40
C LEU A 25 -10.89 5.45 6.94
N GLU A 26 -11.43 6.49 7.58
CA GLU A 26 -10.97 7.85 7.42
C GLU A 26 -10.13 8.28 8.64
N VAL A 27 -8.93 8.81 8.37
CA VAL A 27 -8.02 9.36 9.37
C VAL A 27 -7.76 10.81 8.99
N ALA A 28 -8.42 11.72 9.68
CA ALA A 28 -8.28 13.15 9.43
C ALA A 28 -6.88 13.63 9.78
N GLY A 29 -6.29 14.42 8.91
CA GLY A 29 -5.03 15.10 9.13
C GLY A 29 -5.12 16.10 10.26
N GLY A 30 -4.09 16.16 11.11
CA GLY A 30 -3.92 17.21 12.11
C GLY A 30 -3.45 18.54 11.47
N ASP A 31 -3.01 19.47 12.30
CA ASP A 31 -2.46 20.77 11.87
C ASP A 31 -1.02 20.67 11.34
N GLY A 32 -0.70 19.56 10.69
CA GLY A 32 0.60 19.32 10.10
C GLY A 32 0.85 20.10 8.80
N PRO A 33 2.09 20.03 8.26
CA PRO A 33 2.48 20.78 7.07
C PRO A 33 1.74 20.35 5.78
N ARG A 34 0.85 19.34 5.84
CA ARG A 34 0.14 18.72 4.68
C ARG A 34 -1.38 18.81 4.81
N LYS A 35 -1.88 19.68 5.68
CA LYS A 35 -3.31 19.89 5.87
C LYS A 35 -4.05 20.03 4.52
N GLY A 36 -5.06 19.19 4.32
CA GLY A 36 -5.89 19.17 3.12
C GLY A 36 -5.36 18.37 1.94
N LYS A 37 -4.14 17.76 2.02
CA LYS A 37 -3.67 16.81 1.03
C LYS A 37 -4.25 15.42 1.27
N LYS A 38 -4.93 14.89 0.26
CA LYS A 38 -5.71 13.65 0.35
C LYS A 38 -4.92 12.44 -0.16
N VAL A 39 -4.81 11.42 0.67
CA VAL A 39 -4.16 10.16 0.33
C VAL A 39 -5.16 9.03 0.43
N VAL A 40 -5.32 8.25 -0.65
CA VAL A 40 -6.10 7.00 -0.63
C VAL A 40 -5.13 5.84 -0.57
N LEU A 41 -5.30 4.98 0.46
CA LEU A 41 -4.48 3.79 0.68
C LEU A 41 -5.33 2.55 0.38
N ILE A 42 -4.91 1.73 -0.58
CA ILE A 42 -5.68 0.59 -1.10
C ILE A 42 -5.08 -0.71 -0.57
N SER A 43 -5.81 -1.37 0.33
CA SER A 43 -5.45 -2.64 0.95
C SER A 43 -6.19 -3.81 0.30
N GLY A 44 -5.44 -4.83 -0.12
CA GLY A 44 -6.01 -6.02 -0.74
C GLY A 44 -4.94 -7.08 -0.98
N ASP A 45 -4.31 -7.56 0.08
CA ASP A 45 -3.22 -8.54 0.03
C ASP A 45 -3.45 -9.61 1.11
N GLU A 46 -3.72 -10.82 0.68
CA GLU A 46 -4.05 -11.95 1.56
C GLU A 46 -2.83 -12.58 2.24
N GLU A 47 -1.61 -12.12 1.91
CA GLU A 47 -0.37 -12.72 2.40
C GLU A 47 0.41 -11.81 3.35
N TYR A 48 0.54 -10.50 3.06
CA TYR A 48 1.47 -9.60 3.75
C TYR A 48 0.81 -8.60 4.70
N ARG A 49 -0.47 -8.80 5.04
CA ARG A 49 -1.20 -8.00 6.04
C ARG A 49 -1.29 -6.51 5.68
N SER A 50 -1.58 -6.20 4.43
CA SER A 50 -1.82 -4.81 4.01
C SER A 50 -2.93 -4.14 4.83
N GLU A 51 -3.90 -4.92 5.33
CA GLU A 51 -4.98 -4.48 6.21
C GLU A 51 -4.51 -4.03 7.61
N GLU A 52 -3.29 -4.37 8.00
CA GLU A 52 -2.64 -3.87 9.22
C GLU A 52 -1.62 -2.75 8.90
N ALA A 53 -0.84 -2.92 7.83
CA ALA A 53 0.22 -1.99 7.43
C ALA A 53 -0.34 -0.62 7.03
N LEU A 54 -1.36 -0.59 6.17
CA LEU A 54 -1.87 0.66 5.60
C LEU A 54 -2.64 1.53 6.61
N PRO A 55 -3.46 1.00 7.53
CA PRO A 55 -4.01 1.80 8.62
C PRO A 55 -2.92 2.45 9.49
N GLN A 56 -1.84 1.72 9.80
CA GLN A 56 -0.73 2.28 10.57
C GLN A 56 -0.01 3.40 9.80
N LEU A 57 0.26 3.19 8.51
CA LEU A 57 0.84 4.24 7.65
C LEU A 57 -0.07 5.46 7.57
N ALA A 58 -1.38 5.26 7.41
CA ALA A 58 -2.37 6.34 7.37
C ALA A 58 -2.38 7.15 8.68
N LYS A 59 -2.33 6.49 9.83
CA LYS A 59 -2.23 7.16 11.14
C LYS A 59 -0.95 7.98 11.27
N ILE A 60 0.20 7.45 10.83
CA ILE A 60 1.49 8.18 10.83
C ILE A 60 1.38 9.41 9.93
N LEU A 61 0.92 9.25 8.69
CA LEU A 61 0.77 10.35 7.73
C LEU A 61 -0.20 11.43 8.24
N ALA A 62 -1.31 11.04 8.84
CA ALA A 62 -2.30 11.98 9.34
C ALA A 62 -1.82 12.68 10.62
N ARG A 63 -1.37 11.94 11.63
CA ARG A 63 -1.06 12.48 12.95
C ARG A 63 0.24 13.26 13.00
N HIS A 64 1.27 12.80 12.28
CA HIS A 64 2.58 13.44 12.31
C HIS A 64 2.80 14.40 11.15
N HIS A 65 2.07 14.25 10.05
CA HIS A 65 2.31 15.01 8.82
C HIS A 65 1.11 15.81 8.31
N GLY A 66 -0.12 15.56 8.80
CA GLY A 66 -1.32 16.34 8.47
C GLY A 66 -1.96 15.97 7.12
N PHE A 67 -1.68 14.79 6.57
CA PHE A 67 -2.40 14.27 5.40
C PHE A 67 -3.81 13.80 5.81
N ASP A 68 -4.81 14.06 4.98
CA ASP A 68 -6.12 13.44 5.09
C ASP A 68 -6.07 12.07 4.41
N CYS A 69 -6.20 10.99 5.19
CA CYS A 69 -6.02 9.63 4.71
C CYS A 69 -7.34 8.86 4.70
N THR A 70 -7.61 8.16 3.58
CA THR A 70 -8.69 7.18 3.48
C THR A 70 -8.07 5.83 3.17
N VAL A 71 -8.30 4.83 4.01
CA VAL A 71 -7.89 3.43 3.75
C VAL A 71 -9.11 2.64 3.29
N VAL A 72 -9.03 2.08 2.08
CA VAL A 72 -10.03 1.17 1.51
C VAL A 72 -9.51 -0.26 1.59
N PHE A 73 -10.40 -1.21 1.84
CA PHE A 73 -10.04 -2.60 2.14
C PHE A 73 -10.76 -3.58 1.23
N ALA A 74 -10.18 -4.76 1.05
CA ALA A 74 -10.90 -5.91 0.56
C ALA A 74 -11.98 -6.30 1.59
N ILE A 75 -13.25 -6.19 1.22
CA ILE A 75 -14.41 -6.39 2.08
C ILE A 75 -15.21 -7.58 1.57
N ASP A 76 -15.54 -8.49 2.46
CA ASP A 76 -16.52 -9.55 2.20
C ASP A 76 -17.93 -8.91 2.09
N PRO A 77 -18.58 -8.96 0.93
CA PRO A 77 -19.87 -8.31 0.73
C PRO A 77 -21.01 -8.93 1.54
N ALA A 78 -20.87 -10.19 2.00
CA ALA A 78 -21.89 -10.87 2.80
C ALA A 78 -21.86 -10.42 4.27
N THR A 79 -20.67 -10.10 4.81
CA THR A 79 -20.49 -9.79 6.23
C THR A 79 -20.12 -8.35 6.51
N GLY A 80 -19.64 -7.59 5.50
CA GLY A 80 -19.11 -6.25 5.68
C GLY A 80 -17.73 -6.21 6.40
N GLN A 81 -17.14 -7.36 6.65
CA GLN A 81 -15.87 -7.50 7.35
C GLN A 81 -14.69 -7.40 6.37
N ILE A 82 -13.55 -6.95 6.88
CA ILE A 82 -12.28 -6.99 6.15
C ILE A 82 -11.90 -8.46 5.93
N ASN A 83 -11.76 -8.84 4.67
CA ASN A 83 -11.33 -10.16 4.29
C ASN A 83 -10.34 -10.05 3.11
N PRO A 84 -9.04 -10.14 3.37
CA PRO A 84 -8.01 -10.07 2.33
C PRO A 84 -8.15 -11.13 1.22
N ASN A 85 -8.85 -12.26 1.48
CA ASN A 85 -9.11 -13.27 0.47
C ASN A 85 -10.23 -12.88 -0.52
N THR A 86 -11.02 -11.85 -0.24
CA THR A 86 -11.98 -11.28 -1.20
C THR A 86 -11.21 -10.54 -2.28
N ASN A 87 -11.06 -11.12 -3.46
CA ASN A 87 -10.18 -10.59 -4.50
C ASN A 87 -10.88 -9.66 -5.51
N ASP A 88 -12.20 -9.50 -5.41
CA ASP A 88 -13.06 -8.82 -6.38
C ASP A 88 -13.90 -7.68 -5.77
N ASN A 89 -13.64 -7.29 -4.53
CA ASN A 89 -14.40 -6.23 -3.91
C ASN A 89 -13.56 -5.35 -2.96
N ILE A 90 -13.29 -4.11 -3.41
CA ILE A 90 -12.66 -3.04 -2.60
C ILE A 90 -13.56 -1.80 -2.73
N PRO A 91 -14.59 -1.66 -1.88
CA PRO A 91 -15.47 -0.48 -1.92
C PRO A 91 -14.73 0.80 -1.50
N GLY A 92 -15.15 1.95 -2.05
CA GLY A 92 -14.54 3.24 -1.74
C GLY A 92 -13.47 3.70 -2.74
N LEU A 93 -13.21 2.96 -3.83
CA LEU A 93 -12.23 3.37 -4.85
C LEU A 93 -12.59 4.67 -5.56
N GLU A 94 -13.84 5.11 -5.54
CA GLU A 94 -14.27 6.44 -6.01
C GLU A 94 -13.59 7.60 -5.25
N LYS A 95 -13.07 7.36 -4.04
CA LYS A 95 -12.25 8.34 -3.29
C LYS A 95 -10.99 8.76 -4.06
N LEU A 96 -10.52 7.94 -5.01
CA LEU A 96 -9.38 8.28 -5.89
C LEU A 96 -9.66 9.51 -6.76
N GLU A 97 -10.91 9.82 -7.09
CA GLU A 97 -11.26 10.98 -7.91
C GLU A 97 -10.74 12.29 -7.31
N SER A 98 -10.86 12.42 -5.98
CA SER A 98 -10.40 13.60 -5.24
C SER A 98 -9.02 13.44 -4.59
N ALA A 99 -8.36 12.29 -4.72
CA ALA A 99 -7.06 12.04 -4.10
C ALA A 99 -5.92 12.77 -4.81
N ASP A 100 -4.95 13.24 -4.02
CA ASP A 100 -3.67 13.78 -4.50
C ASP A 100 -2.63 12.67 -4.68
N LEU A 101 -2.78 11.53 -3.98
CA LEU A 101 -1.84 10.43 -3.95
C LEU A 101 -2.57 9.10 -3.73
N MET A 102 -2.16 8.06 -4.46
CA MET A 102 -2.53 6.68 -4.23
C MET A 102 -1.37 5.91 -3.59
N VAL A 103 -1.63 5.27 -2.45
CA VAL A 103 -0.75 4.24 -1.88
C VAL A 103 -1.42 2.89 -2.11
N ILE A 104 -0.71 1.92 -2.66
CA ILE A 104 -1.31 0.63 -3.03
C ILE A 104 -0.48 -0.55 -2.53
N ALA A 105 -1.16 -1.48 -1.85
CA ALA A 105 -0.64 -2.77 -1.40
C ALA A 105 -1.70 -3.84 -1.67
N THR A 106 -1.79 -4.27 -2.92
CA THR A 106 -2.76 -5.28 -3.38
C THR A 106 -2.05 -6.42 -4.10
N ARG A 107 -2.68 -7.60 -4.12
CA ARG A 107 -2.15 -8.82 -4.72
C ARG A 107 -3.22 -9.53 -5.54
N PHE A 108 -3.01 -9.67 -6.86
CA PHE A 108 -3.85 -10.42 -7.78
C PHE A 108 -5.35 -10.09 -7.70
N ARG A 109 -5.71 -8.79 -7.55
CA ARG A 109 -7.13 -8.39 -7.51
C ARG A 109 -7.79 -8.48 -8.87
N ASN A 110 -8.99 -9.06 -8.89
CA ASN A 110 -9.89 -9.13 -10.04
C ASN A 110 -11.10 -8.23 -9.80
N LEU A 111 -10.85 -6.95 -9.64
CA LEU A 111 -11.92 -5.99 -9.31
C LEU A 111 -12.91 -5.85 -10.48
N PRO A 112 -14.20 -5.63 -10.20
CA PRO A 112 -15.20 -5.33 -11.22
C PRO A 112 -14.88 -4.02 -11.94
N ASP A 113 -15.38 -3.87 -13.16
CA ASP A 113 -15.11 -2.71 -14.00
C ASP A 113 -15.53 -1.39 -13.33
N GLU A 114 -16.63 -1.43 -12.55
CA GLU A 114 -17.10 -0.29 -11.76
C GLU A 114 -16.12 0.19 -10.70
N GLN A 115 -15.25 -0.68 -10.23
CA GLN A 115 -14.18 -0.32 -9.29
C GLN A 115 -12.88 0.01 -10.03
N MET A 116 -12.51 -0.78 -11.06
CA MET A 116 -11.29 -0.54 -11.82
C MET A 116 -11.29 0.78 -12.59
N LYS A 117 -12.45 1.31 -13.00
CA LYS A 117 -12.54 2.60 -13.70
C LYS A 117 -11.90 3.76 -12.91
N HIS A 118 -11.99 3.74 -11.58
CA HIS A 118 -11.41 4.78 -10.73
C HIS A 118 -9.88 4.70 -10.69
N VAL A 119 -9.32 3.47 -10.66
CA VAL A 119 -7.87 3.24 -10.76
C VAL A 119 -7.36 3.66 -12.14
N ASP A 120 -8.04 3.25 -13.21
CA ASP A 120 -7.68 3.62 -14.59
C ASP A 120 -7.70 5.14 -14.80
N ALA A 121 -8.77 5.81 -14.35
CA ALA A 121 -8.88 7.27 -14.45
C ALA A 121 -7.78 8.00 -13.66
N PHE A 122 -7.45 7.51 -12.45
CA PHE A 122 -6.37 8.07 -11.63
C PHE A 122 -5.01 7.99 -12.33
N LEU A 123 -4.71 6.83 -12.93
CA LEU A 123 -3.44 6.60 -13.64
C LEU A 123 -3.38 7.37 -14.96
N LYS A 124 -4.46 7.44 -15.73
CA LYS A 124 -4.56 8.26 -16.95
C LYS A 124 -4.37 9.75 -16.69
N ALA A 125 -4.78 10.22 -15.52
CA ALA A 125 -4.55 11.59 -15.08
C ALA A 125 -3.10 11.88 -14.66
N GLY A 126 -2.19 10.89 -14.71
CA GLY A 126 -0.78 11.03 -14.31
C GLY A 126 -0.62 11.33 -12.82
N LYS A 127 -1.57 10.95 -11.98
CA LYS A 127 -1.49 11.18 -10.54
C LYS A 127 -0.45 10.25 -9.87
N PRO A 128 0.19 10.67 -8.77
CA PRO A 128 1.32 9.95 -8.18
C PRO A 128 0.92 8.66 -7.46
N VAL A 129 1.85 7.69 -7.47
CA VAL A 129 1.66 6.36 -6.88
C VAL A 129 2.81 6.03 -5.92
N VAL A 130 2.48 5.50 -4.75
CA VAL A 130 3.40 4.78 -3.85
C VAL A 130 2.95 3.33 -3.78
N ALA A 131 3.79 2.42 -4.21
CA ALA A 131 3.49 0.99 -4.32
C ALA A 131 4.32 0.18 -3.33
N MET A 132 3.66 -0.73 -2.62
CA MET A 132 4.26 -1.53 -1.57
C MET A 132 4.11 -3.02 -1.87
N ARG A 133 5.14 -3.79 -1.59
CA ARG A 133 5.23 -5.26 -1.64
C ARG A 133 4.61 -5.85 -2.91
N THR A 134 3.44 -6.45 -2.79
CA THR A 134 2.72 -7.18 -3.84
C THR A 134 2.08 -6.29 -4.89
N ALA A 135 2.15 -4.98 -4.75
CA ALA A 135 1.65 -4.05 -5.77
C ALA A 135 2.29 -4.27 -7.16
N THR A 136 3.47 -4.88 -7.24
CA THR A 136 4.10 -5.29 -8.51
C THR A 136 3.26 -6.30 -9.30
N HIS A 137 2.34 -7.01 -8.64
CA HIS A 137 1.33 -7.89 -9.23
C HIS A 137 -0.06 -7.61 -8.66
N ALA A 138 -0.40 -6.32 -8.57
CA ALA A 138 -1.61 -5.83 -7.92
C ALA A 138 -2.90 -6.46 -8.48
N PHE A 139 -2.95 -6.63 -9.80
CA PHE A 139 -4.16 -7.04 -10.51
C PHE A 139 -3.96 -8.34 -11.30
N ASN A 140 -4.99 -9.19 -11.28
CA ASN A 140 -5.08 -10.40 -12.08
C ASN A 140 -6.47 -10.44 -12.76
N ILE A 141 -6.60 -9.65 -13.82
CA ILE A 141 -7.85 -9.42 -14.53
C ILE A 141 -7.94 -10.40 -15.69
N PRO A 142 -9.02 -11.20 -15.83
CA PRO A 142 -9.19 -12.17 -16.91
C PRO A 142 -9.19 -11.53 -18.29
N GLU A 143 -8.88 -12.35 -19.30
CA GLU A 143 -9.01 -11.96 -20.71
C GLU A 143 -10.46 -11.54 -21.04
N GLY A 144 -10.59 -10.59 -21.96
CA GLY A 144 -11.89 -10.05 -22.40
C GLY A 144 -12.50 -8.99 -21.48
N ARG A 145 -11.92 -8.72 -20.31
CA ARG A 145 -12.37 -7.64 -19.42
C ARG A 145 -11.83 -6.28 -19.87
N ALA A 146 -12.59 -5.21 -19.66
CA ALA A 146 -12.26 -3.86 -20.12
C ALA A 146 -10.89 -3.34 -19.59
N TYR A 147 -10.51 -3.76 -18.41
CA TYR A 147 -9.28 -3.32 -17.75
C TYR A 147 -8.17 -4.37 -17.72
N ARG A 148 -8.25 -5.41 -18.59
CA ARG A 148 -7.25 -6.47 -18.74
C ARG A 148 -5.82 -5.94 -18.85
N ARG A 149 -5.62 -4.82 -19.51
CA ARG A 149 -4.31 -4.18 -19.70
C ARG A 149 -3.53 -3.95 -18.40
N TRP A 150 -4.22 -3.81 -17.25
CA TRP A 150 -3.60 -3.60 -15.95
C TRP A 150 -3.14 -4.88 -15.27
N SER A 151 -3.53 -6.04 -15.79
CA SER A 151 -3.18 -7.34 -15.21
C SER A 151 -1.67 -7.60 -15.27
N TRP A 152 -1.14 -8.20 -14.22
CA TRP A 152 0.29 -8.50 -14.06
C TRP A 152 0.86 -9.36 -15.19
N ASP A 153 0.04 -10.22 -15.77
CA ASP A 153 0.37 -11.18 -16.83
C ASP A 153 -0.10 -10.72 -18.22
N ASN A 154 -0.52 -9.44 -18.37
CA ASN A 154 -0.95 -8.94 -19.68
C ASN A 154 0.17 -9.07 -20.71
N GLY A 155 -0.09 -9.82 -21.80
CA GLY A 155 0.83 -9.99 -22.93
C GLY A 155 0.63 -8.98 -24.07
N GLY A 156 -0.37 -8.08 -23.96
CA GLY A 156 -0.77 -7.16 -25.03
C GLY A 156 0.29 -6.12 -25.38
N GLU A 157 0.35 -5.76 -26.69
CA GLU A 157 1.26 -4.73 -27.18
C GLU A 157 1.08 -3.38 -26.46
N GLY A 158 2.20 -2.72 -26.19
CA GLY A 158 2.25 -1.39 -25.56
C GLY A 158 2.01 -1.40 -24.05
N PHE A 159 1.45 -2.47 -23.47
CA PHE A 159 1.16 -2.54 -22.04
C PHE A 159 1.49 -3.92 -21.43
N ALA A 160 2.52 -4.58 -21.94
CA ALA A 160 2.96 -5.89 -21.46
C ALA A 160 3.28 -5.86 -19.96
N GLN A 161 2.83 -6.88 -19.22
CA GLN A 161 2.98 -7.04 -17.77
C GLN A 161 2.35 -5.91 -16.95
N GLY A 162 1.38 -5.24 -17.54
CA GLY A 162 0.39 -4.38 -16.91
C GLY A 162 0.91 -3.31 -15.96
N PHE A 163 0.17 -3.10 -14.88
CA PHE A 163 0.44 -2.07 -13.88
C PHE A 163 1.86 -2.16 -13.31
N GLY A 164 2.30 -3.36 -12.95
CA GLY A 164 3.64 -3.57 -12.38
C GLY A 164 4.74 -3.07 -13.31
N ARG A 165 4.79 -3.55 -14.54
CA ARG A 165 5.89 -3.19 -15.46
C ARG A 165 5.76 -1.78 -16.01
N GLN A 166 4.56 -1.35 -16.37
CA GLN A 166 4.36 -0.08 -17.09
C GLN A 166 4.33 1.14 -16.15
N VAL A 167 3.70 1.02 -14.98
CA VAL A 167 3.60 2.12 -14.03
C VAL A 167 4.71 2.05 -12.99
N LEU A 168 4.96 0.87 -12.43
CA LEU A 168 5.89 0.71 -11.30
C LEU A 168 7.34 0.43 -11.73
N GLY A 169 7.56 -0.14 -12.91
CA GLY A 169 8.89 -0.46 -13.43
C GLY A 169 9.23 -1.95 -13.39
N GLU A 170 8.59 -2.74 -12.56
CA GLU A 170 8.71 -4.19 -12.59
C GLU A 170 7.41 -4.86 -12.15
N THR A 171 7.09 -6.00 -12.78
CA THR A 171 6.10 -6.94 -12.28
C THR A 171 6.79 -8.00 -11.41
N TRP A 172 6.02 -8.68 -10.56
CA TRP A 172 6.57 -9.82 -9.80
C TRP A 172 6.99 -10.94 -10.75
N ILE A 173 8.17 -11.50 -10.54
CA ILE A 173 8.72 -12.61 -11.32
C ILE A 173 9.08 -13.81 -10.47
N SER A 174 9.65 -13.59 -9.28
CA SER A 174 10.03 -14.66 -8.35
C SER A 174 10.43 -14.10 -6.99
N HIS A 175 10.47 -14.97 -5.99
CA HIS A 175 11.29 -14.77 -4.81
C HIS A 175 12.77 -14.88 -5.18
N HIS A 176 13.60 -13.98 -4.68
CA HIS A 176 15.06 -14.01 -4.81
C HIS A 176 15.70 -14.45 -3.51
N GLY A 177 15.21 -13.94 -2.39
CA GLY A 177 15.48 -14.46 -1.06
C GLY A 177 14.64 -15.70 -0.73
N GLY A 178 15.02 -16.44 0.31
CA GLY A 178 14.26 -17.57 0.84
C GLY A 178 13.03 -17.10 1.59
N HIS A 179 11.84 -17.26 0.99
CA HIS A 179 10.57 -16.86 1.58
C HIS A 179 10.37 -17.52 2.95
N GLY A 180 10.10 -16.71 3.98
CA GLY A 180 9.89 -17.17 5.36
C GLY A 180 11.14 -17.66 6.10
N SER A 181 12.33 -17.54 5.50
CA SER A 181 13.61 -17.96 6.12
C SER A 181 14.72 -16.94 6.01
N GLU A 182 14.66 -16.05 5.03
CA GLU A 182 15.64 -14.98 4.78
C GLU A 182 14.92 -13.63 4.80
N SER A 183 15.51 -12.65 5.46
CA SER A 183 14.98 -11.29 5.57
C SER A 183 15.76 -10.33 4.68
N THR A 184 15.29 -9.08 4.61
CA THR A 184 15.88 -8.03 3.77
C THR A 184 16.45 -6.91 4.63
N ARG A 185 17.74 -6.56 4.43
CA ARG A 185 18.31 -5.28 4.88
C ARG A 185 18.51 -4.36 3.68
N GLY A 186 17.90 -3.17 3.75
CA GLY A 186 18.05 -2.15 2.72
C GLY A 186 19.35 -1.36 2.88
N LEU A 187 20.15 -1.35 1.82
CA LEU A 187 21.36 -0.52 1.71
C LEU A 187 21.08 0.61 0.71
N LEU A 188 21.52 1.81 1.03
CA LEU A 188 21.32 2.96 0.15
C LEU A 188 22.12 2.78 -1.14
N ALA A 189 21.46 2.89 -2.29
CA ALA A 189 22.17 2.80 -3.57
C ALA A 189 23.20 3.94 -3.69
N PRO A 190 24.44 3.63 -4.13
CA PRO A 190 25.55 4.60 -4.13
C PRO A 190 25.21 5.94 -4.77
N ASP A 191 24.52 5.91 -5.91
CA ASP A 191 24.15 7.11 -6.70
C ASP A 191 22.83 7.76 -6.25
N ALA A 192 22.24 7.32 -5.14
CA ALA A 192 20.94 7.81 -4.67
C ALA A 192 20.95 8.38 -3.26
N LYS A 193 22.10 8.43 -2.58
CA LYS A 193 22.20 8.84 -1.15
C LYS A 193 21.58 10.21 -0.86
N ASP A 194 21.66 11.13 -1.81
CA ASP A 194 21.10 12.49 -1.67
C ASP A 194 19.64 12.58 -2.12
N HIS A 195 19.01 11.47 -2.52
CA HIS A 195 17.63 11.50 -2.97
C HIS A 195 16.68 11.86 -1.83
N PRO A 196 15.71 12.78 -2.03
CA PRO A 196 14.83 13.26 -0.97
C PRO A 196 14.11 12.17 -0.15
N ILE A 197 13.76 11.05 -0.80
CA ILE A 197 13.12 9.90 -0.14
C ILE A 197 14.04 9.29 0.94
N LEU A 198 15.35 9.37 0.77
CA LEU A 198 16.33 8.77 1.71
C LEU A 198 16.77 9.74 2.82
N ARG A 199 16.22 10.96 2.86
CA ARG A 199 16.56 11.95 3.88
C ARG A 199 16.26 11.43 5.29
N GLY A 200 17.25 11.54 6.18
CA GLY A 200 17.15 11.09 7.57
C GLY A 200 17.19 9.58 7.75
N ILE A 201 17.59 8.82 6.71
CA ILE A 201 17.75 7.36 6.77
C ILE A 201 19.24 7.03 6.66
N LYS A 202 19.74 6.25 7.60
CA LYS A 202 21.12 5.74 7.55
C LYS A 202 21.17 4.42 6.80
N ASP A 203 22.34 4.12 6.28
CA ASP A 203 22.57 2.86 5.58
C ASP A 203 22.31 1.66 6.50
N GLY A 204 21.49 0.72 6.04
CA GLY A 204 21.09 -0.46 6.81
C GLY A 204 19.93 -0.27 7.81
N GLU A 205 19.38 0.94 8.00
CA GLU A 205 18.20 1.17 8.87
C GLU A 205 16.88 0.64 8.29
N ILE A 206 16.83 0.47 6.96
CA ILE A 206 15.69 -0.17 6.30
C ILE A 206 15.83 -1.67 6.51
N TRP A 207 14.82 -2.28 7.12
CA TRP A 207 14.79 -3.71 7.34
C TRP A 207 13.36 -4.23 7.33
N GLY A 208 13.19 -5.49 6.98
CA GLY A 208 11.94 -6.23 7.13
C GLY A 208 12.18 -7.72 7.08
N PRO A 209 11.35 -8.52 7.80
CA PRO A 209 11.45 -9.98 7.77
C PRO A 209 11.00 -10.57 6.42
N THR A 210 10.49 -9.77 5.49
CA THR A 210 10.16 -10.24 4.15
C THR A 210 11.40 -10.44 3.30
N ASP A 211 11.33 -11.39 2.39
CA ASP A 211 12.41 -11.73 1.45
C ASP A 211 12.53 -10.71 0.31
N VAL A 212 13.68 -10.67 -0.32
CA VAL A 212 13.94 -9.90 -1.54
C VAL A 212 13.22 -10.52 -2.73
N TYR A 213 12.52 -9.70 -3.54
CA TYR A 213 11.97 -10.15 -4.83
C TYR A 213 13.01 -10.07 -5.95
N GLY A 214 12.91 -10.99 -6.90
CA GLY A 214 13.66 -10.92 -8.15
C GLY A 214 13.23 -9.70 -8.98
N VAL A 215 14.20 -9.01 -9.54
CA VAL A 215 14.01 -7.84 -10.40
C VAL A 215 14.88 -7.99 -11.64
N ARG A 216 14.30 -7.78 -12.82
CA ARG A 216 15.09 -7.79 -14.07
C ARG A 216 15.91 -6.50 -14.18
N LEU A 217 17.20 -6.68 -14.38
CA LEU A 217 18.12 -5.56 -14.53
C LEU A 217 18.57 -5.39 -15.99
N PRO A 218 18.72 -4.14 -16.47
CA PRO A 218 18.38 -2.89 -15.78
C PRO A 218 16.86 -2.68 -15.67
N LEU A 219 16.44 -1.91 -14.66
CA LEU A 219 15.06 -1.44 -14.58
C LEU A 219 14.70 -0.58 -15.81
N PRO A 220 13.44 -0.57 -16.28
CA PRO A 220 13.06 0.10 -17.52
C PRO A 220 12.95 1.63 -17.41
N GLY A 221 13.14 2.29 -18.55
CA GLY A 221 12.91 3.73 -18.69
C GLY A 221 13.83 4.57 -17.80
N ASP A 222 13.24 5.53 -17.10
CA ASP A 222 13.95 6.43 -16.18
C ASP A 222 13.93 5.91 -14.72
N SER A 223 13.73 4.61 -14.53
CA SER A 223 13.72 4.01 -13.21
C SER A 223 15.06 4.22 -12.51
N LYS A 224 15.01 4.72 -11.27
CA LYS A 224 16.21 4.97 -10.46
C LYS A 224 16.15 4.12 -9.18
N PRO A 225 17.02 3.10 -9.02
CA PRO A 225 17.18 2.41 -7.76
C PRO A 225 17.57 3.36 -6.63
N LEU A 226 16.91 3.23 -5.48
CA LEU A 226 17.19 4.01 -4.28
C LEU A 226 17.77 3.14 -3.16
N VAL A 227 17.25 1.92 -3.04
CA VAL A 227 17.64 0.97 -1.99
C VAL A 227 17.90 -0.39 -2.63
N LEU A 228 19.03 -0.98 -2.29
CA LEU A 228 19.41 -2.33 -2.66
C LEU A 228 19.13 -3.26 -1.48
N GLY A 229 18.60 -4.45 -1.73
CA GLY A 229 18.24 -5.42 -0.71
C GLY A 229 19.35 -6.42 -0.49
N ALA A 230 20.04 -6.35 0.64
CA ALA A 230 20.88 -7.44 1.09
C ALA A 230 20.00 -8.56 1.66
N VAL A 231 20.09 -9.75 1.09
CA VAL A 231 19.47 -10.97 1.61
C VAL A 231 20.24 -11.41 2.86
N LEU A 232 19.53 -11.55 3.98
CA LEU A 232 20.12 -11.97 5.25
C LEU A 232 19.83 -13.45 5.51
N ALA A 233 20.80 -14.16 6.11
CA ALA A 233 20.72 -15.57 6.47
C ALA A 233 19.88 -15.78 7.75
N GLY A 234 18.66 -15.23 7.79
CA GLY A 234 17.74 -15.33 8.93
C GLY A 234 16.72 -14.18 8.98
N MET A 235 15.87 -14.23 9.99
CA MET A 235 14.67 -13.40 10.14
C MET A 235 14.84 -12.27 11.18
N LYS A 236 16.08 -11.91 11.52
CA LYS A 236 16.38 -10.86 12.50
C LYS A 236 17.18 -9.72 11.87
N PRO A 237 17.04 -8.49 12.38
CA PRO A 237 17.78 -7.33 11.85
C PRO A 237 19.33 -7.49 11.91
N ASP A 238 19.82 -8.26 12.86
CA ASP A 238 21.26 -8.53 13.07
C ASP A 238 21.77 -9.78 12.35
N SER A 239 20.91 -10.50 11.61
CA SER A 239 21.33 -11.66 10.81
C SER A 239 22.40 -11.25 9.79
N PRO A 240 23.43 -12.09 9.56
CA PRO A 240 24.48 -11.79 8.59
C PRO A 240 23.96 -11.84 7.15
N PRO A 241 24.53 -11.07 6.22
CA PRO A 241 24.23 -11.22 4.80
C PRO A 241 24.60 -12.62 4.29
N VAL A 242 23.77 -13.14 3.37
CA VAL A 242 24.10 -14.34 2.60
C VAL A 242 25.24 -14.01 1.64
N THR A 243 26.18 -14.91 1.47
CA THR A 243 27.28 -14.77 0.50
C THR A 243 26.89 -15.32 -0.88
N GLY A 244 27.50 -14.76 -1.95
CA GLY A 244 27.34 -15.24 -3.32
C GLY A 244 26.16 -14.60 -4.08
N GLU A 245 25.61 -15.30 -5.05
CA GLU A 245 24.72 -14.79 -6.11
C GLU A 245 23.48 -14.04 -5.62
N LYS A 246 22.99 -14.33 -4.42
CA LYS A 246 21.84 -13.58 -3.86
C LYS A 246 22.13 -12.12 -3.53
N ASN A 247 23.41 -11.80 -3.33
CA ASN A 247 23.86 -10.44 -3.02
C ASN A 247 24.87 -9.87 -4.05
N GLU A 248 25.14 -10.61 -5.15
CA GLU A 248 26.11 -10.23 -6.17
C GLU A 248 25.54 -10.44 -7.59
N PRO A 249 24.82 -9.45 -8.18
CA PRO A 249 24.45 -8.14 -7.62
C PRO A 249 23.23 -8.20 -6.69
N MET A 250 23.17 -7.28 -5.72
CA MET A 250 21.95 -7.09 -4.91
C MET A 250 20.81 -6.57 -5.78
N MET A 251 19.60 -7.07 -5.54
CA MET A 251 18.40 -6.58 -6.21
C MET A 251 17.92 -5.23 -5.66
N PRO A 252 17.43 -4.31 -6.49
CA PRO A 252 16.70 -3.14 -6.00
C PRO A 252 15.46 -3.57 -5.22
N VAL A 253 15.28 -3.04 -4.02
CA VAL A 253 14.06 -3.22 -3.20
C VAL A 253 13.25 -1.94 -3.07
N ALA A 254 13.79 -0.79 -3.50
CA ALA A 254 13.04 0.43 -3.68
C ALA A 254 13.62 1.27 -4.84
N TRP A 255 12.73 1.85 -5.64
CA TRP A 255 13.07 2.69 -6.78
C TRP A 255 11.98 3.70 -7.11
N THR A 256 12.34 4.70 -7.91
CA THR A 256 11.40 5.67 -8.51
C THR A 256 11.31 5.48 -10.01
N LYS A 257 10.20 5.86 -10.61
CA LYS A 257 9.97 5.87 -12.05
C LYS A 257 8.95 6.94 -12.44
N SER A 258 9.09 7.50 -13.65
CA SER A 258 7.99 8.21 -14.29
C SER A 258 7.13 7.26 -15.13
N TYR A 259 5.85 7.56 -15.25
CA TYR A 259 4.95 6.83 -16.14
C TYR A 259 4.01 7.78 -16.89
N SER A 260 3.46 7.32 -17.99
CA SER A 260 2.38 7.98 -18.73
C SER A 260 1.47 6.90 -19.30
N VAL A 261 0.19 7.17 -19.35
CA VAL A 261 -0.83 6.25 -19.89
C VAL A 261 -1.44 6.92 -21.11
N ASP A 262 -1.45 6.21 -22.24
CA ASP A 262 -2.06 6.66 -23.50
C ASP A 262 -1.59 8.05 -23.97
N GLY A 263 -0.33 8.40 -23.72
CA GLY A 263 0.21 9.74 -24.05
C GLY A 263 -0.32 10.87 -23.15
N GLY A 264 -1.01 10.55 -22.08
CA GLY A 264 -1.51 11.51 -21.10
C GLY A 264 -0.43 12.15 -20.21
N PRO A 265 -0.82 12.87 -19.17
CA PRO A 265 0.12 13.55 -18.27
C PRO A 265 1.13 12.58 -17.65
N LYS A 266 2.33 13.11 -17.39
CA LYS A 266 3.42 12.37 -16.74
C LYS A 266 3.15 12.26 -15.23
N GLY A 267 3.01 11.05 -14.75
CA GLY A 267 2.97 10.73 -13.33
C GLY A 267 4.31 10.26 -12.80
N ARG A 268 4.45 10.19 -11.49
CA ARG A 268 5.61 9.60 -10.82
C ARG A 268 5.19 8.46 -9.91
N SER A 269 5.98 7.40 -9.85
CA SER A 269 5.79 6.27 -8.96
C SER A 269 7.03 6.03 -8.09
N PHE A 270 6.79 5.72 -6.84
CA PHE A 270 7.75 5.06 -5.96
C PHE A 270 7.28 3.64 -5.74
N THR A 271 8.18 2.70 -5.86
CA THR A 271 7.91 1.27 -5.66
C THR A 271 8.88 0.70 -4.65
N THR A 272 8.37 -0.07 -3.71
CA THR A 272 9.19 -0.91 -2.84
C THR A 272 8.65 -2.33 -2.81
N THR A 273 9.56 -3.32 -2.88
CA THR A 273 9.24 -4.74 -2.68
C THR A 273 9.20 -5.15 -1.21
N MET A 274 9.29 -4.17 -0.32
CA MET A 274 9.03 -4.26 1.12
C MET A 274 7.66 -3.66 1.45
N GLY A 275 7.17 -3.83 2.67
CA GLY A 275 5.95 -3.18 3.13
C GLY A 275 4.88 -4.12 3.66
N ALA A 276 5.24 -5.36 4.03
CA ALA A 276 4.41 -6.18 4.91
C ALA A 276 4.17 -5.46 6.26
N ALA A 277 3.12 -5.82 6.98
CA ALA A 277 2.86 -5.20 8.29
C ALA A 277 4.05 -5.36 9.25
N THR A 278 4.73 -6.49 9.20
CA THR A 278 5.94 -6.74 9.99
C THR A 278 7.15 -5.90 9.56
N ASP A 279 7.26 -5.50 8.29
CA ASP A 279 8.31 -4.59 7.81
C ASP A 279 8.12 -3.18 8.39
N MET A 280 6.86 -2.80 8.74
CA MET A 280 6.54 -1.52 9.36
C MET A 280 7.05 -1.38 10.81
N THR A 281 7.60 -2.43 11.40
CA THR A 281 8.25 -2.36 12.72
C THR A 281 9.58 -1.63 12.67
N ALA A 282 10.27 -1.63 11.51
CA ALA A 282 11.52 -0.91 11.32
C ALA A 282 11.29 0.58 11.03
N GLU A 283 11.98 1.44 11.77
CA GLU A 283 11.84 2.90 11.66
C GLU A 283 12.29 3.41 10.28
N GLY A 284 13.42 2.88 9.76
CA GLY A 284 13.91 3.25 8.44
C GLY A 284 12.92 2.92 7.32
N THR A 285 12.21 1.79 7.41
CA THR A 285 11.17 1.39 6.44
C THR A 285 9.98 2.35 6.50
N ARG A 286 9.49 2.71 7.70
CA ARG A 286 8.43 3.71 7.87
C ARG A 286 8.84 5.08 7.33
N ARG A 287 10.09 5.52 7.61
CA ARG A 287 10.61 6.81 7.14
C ARG A 287 10.72 6.86 5.61
N MET A 288 11.19 5.79 4.99
CA MET A 288 11.22 5.67 3.53
C MET A 288 9.81 5.83 2.93
N LEU A 289 8.79 5.16 3.47
CA LEU A 289 7.43 5.24 2.98
C LEU A 289 6.80 6.63 3.19
N VAL A 290 7.01 7.25 4.34
CA VAL A 290 6.55 8.62 4.61
C VAL A 290 7.20 9.61 3.63
N ASN A 291 8.52 9.56 3.48
CA ASN A 291 9.24 10.42 2.55
C ASN A 291 8.82 10.17 1.09
N ALA A 292 8.53 8.92 0.73
CA ALA A 292 8.00 8.57 -0.58
C ALA A 292 6.64 9.22 -0.85
N CYS A 293 5.75 9.28 0.15
CA CYS A 293 4.47 9.98 0.02
C CYS A 293 4.67 11.49 -0.19
N TYR A 294 5.60 12.12 0.49
CA TYR A 294 5.94 13.52 0.25
C TYR A 294 6.48 13.72 -1.16
N TRP A 295 7.48 12.93 -1.55
CA TRP A 295 8.11 13.02 -2.87
C TRP A 295 7.08 12.78 -3.98
N ALA A 296 6.28 11.74 -3.87
CA ALA A 296 5.27 11.42 -4.86
C ALA A 296 4.27 12.58 -5.04
N ALA A 297 3.84 13.21 -3.94
CA ALA A 297 2.93 14.36 -3.96
C ALA A 297 3.59 15.69 -4.41
N GLY A 298 4.85 15.70 -4.87
CA GLY A 298 5.57 16.91 -5.30
C GLY A 298 5.97 17.84 -4.15
N LEU A 299 6.21 17.26 -2.99
CA LEU A 299 6.47 17.96 -1.74
C LEU A 299 7.87 17.67 -1.18
N GLU A 300 8.79 17.27 -2.01
CA GLU A 300 10.16 16.87 -1.64
C GLU A 300 10.93 17.94 -0.88
N ALA A 301 10.72 19.22 -1.20
CA ALA A 301 11.33 20.34 -0.48
C ALA A 301 10.81 20.51 0.95
N LYS A 302 9.71 19.83 1.27
CA LYS A 302 9.04 19.88 2.57
C LYS A 302 9.32 18.64 3.43
N ILE A 303 10.07 17.67 2.94
CA ILE A 303 10.49 16.53 3.76
C ILE A 303 11.38 17.05 4.87
N PRO A 304 11.06 16.80 6.16
CA PRO A 304 11.91 17.17 7.27
C PRO A 304 13.30 16.55 7.17
N GLU A 305 14.28 17.11 7.85
CA GLU A 305 15.62 16.52 7.96
C GLU A 305 15.53 15.07 8.48
N THR A 306 14.65 14.86 9.47
CA THR A 306 14.26 13.53 9.94
C THR A 306 12.75 13.51 10.13
N SER A 307 12.04 12.80 9.24
CA SER A 307 10.58 12.67 9.33
C SER A 307 10.18 11.88 10.57
N LYS A 308 9.21 12.40 11.31
CA LYS A 308 8.63 11.71 12.47
C LYS A 308 7.81 10.51 12.01
N VAL A 309 8.13 9.33 12.50
CA VAL A 309 7.50 8.08 12.04
C VAL A 309 7.16 7.13 13.21
N ASP A 310 7.01 7.71 14.41
CA ASP A 310 6.59 6.94 15.58
C ASP A 310 5.27 6.21 15.30
N ILE A 311 5.16 5.01 15.83
CA ILE A 311 3.93 4.24 15.83
C ILE A 311 2.82 5.04 16.51
N VAL A 312 1.64 5.05 15.92
CA VAL A 312 0.45 5.74 16.45
C VAL A 312 -0.52 4.71 17.00
N GLY A 313 -0.74 4.77 18.30
CA GLY A 313 -1.55 3.78 19.01
C GLY A 313 -0.85 2.43 19.15
N THR A 314 -1.63 1.39 19.40
CA THR A 314 -1.12 0.02 19.47
C THR A 314 -0.91 -0.54 18.06
N PHE A 315 0.26 -1.11 17.82
CA PHE A 315 0.58 -1.79 16.56
C PHE A 315 1.34 -3.09 16.83
N GLU A 316 0.63 -4.18 16.74
CA GLU A 316 1.14 -5.54 16.92
C GLU A 316 0.84 -6.32 15.63
N PRO A 317 1.72 -6.19 14.62
CA PRO A 317 1.48 -6.79 13.32
C PRO A 317 1.58 -8.30 13.38
N THR A 318 0.59 -8.98 12.76
CA THR A 318 0.64 -10.42 12.59
C THR A 318 1.70 -10.80 11.55
N PRO A 319 2.39 -11.95 11.72
CA PRO A 319 3.30 -12.46 10.71
C PRO A 319 2.62 -12.60 9.35
N PHE A 320 3.38 -12.36 8.28
CA PHE A 320 2.90 -12.61 6.93
C PHE A 320 2.72 -14.13 6.67
N GLY A 321 1.94 -14.44 5.64
CA GLY A 321 1.58 -15.81 5.26
C GLY A 321 0.08 -15.93 5.00
N PHE A 322 -0.31 -16.91 4.19
CA PHE A 322 -1.71 -17.12 3.82
C PHE A 322 -2.56 -17.53 5.03
N ASN A 323 -3.83 -17.12 5.00
CA ASN A 323 -4.86 -17.46 6.01
C ASN A 323 -4.57 -16.97 7.43
N GLY A 324 -3.58 -16.09 7.66
CA GLY A 324 -3.23 -15.56 8.97
C GLY A 324 -3.88 -14.20 9.31
N ALA A 325 -4.74 -13.64 8.46
CA ALA A 325 -5.43 -12.38 8.74
C ALA A 325 -6.37 -12.51 9.95
N LYS A 326 -6.44 -11.46 10.78
CA LYS A 326 -7.39 -11.36 11.88
C LYS A 326 -8.81 -11.35 11.32
N LYS A 327 -9.69 -12.18 11.88
CA LYS A 327 -11.08 -12.32 11.43
C LYS A 327 -12.02 -11.42 12.24
N GLY A 328 -13.16 -11.07 11.63
CA GLY A 328 -14.22 -10.33 12.30
C GLY A 328 -13.99 -8.84 12.41
N LEU A 329 -12.91 -8.31 11.83
CA LEU A 329 -12.59 -6.90 11.86
C LEU A 329 -13.33 -6.13 10.75
N THR A 330 -13.70 -4.90 11.07
CA THR A 330 -14.23 -3.90 10.16
C THR A 330 -13.29 -2.70 10.06
N PRO A 331 -13.44 -1.81 9.08
CA PRO A 331 -12.64 -0.59 9.04
C PRO A 331 -12.72 0.27 10.32
N ALA A 332 -13.84 0.20 11.05
CA ALA A 332 -14.04 0.94 12.29
C ALA A 332 -13.10 0.47 13.43
N ASP A 333 -12.65 -0.78 13.42
CA ASP A 333 -11.75 -1.35 14.44
C ASP A 333 -10.31 -0.79 14.34
N TYR A 334 -10.00 -0.11 13.25
CA TYR A 334 -8.71 0.57 13.04
C TYR A 334 -8.70 2.07 13.37
N ARG A 335 -9.79 2.63 13.94
CA ARG A 335 -9.89 4.05 14.33
C ARG A 335 -8.96 4.47 15.45
#